data_8c3af72eb39d10501f5646e4f5121a18
#
_entry.id   8c3af72eb39d10501f5646e4f5121a18
#
_cell.length_a   1.000
_cell.length_b   1.000
_cell.length_c   1.000
_cell.angle_alpha   90.00
_cell.angle_beta   90.00
_cell.angle_gamma   90.00
#
_symmetry.space_group_name_H-M   'P 1'
#
loop_
_entity.id
_entity.type
_entity.pdbx_description
1 polymer ?
#
loop_
_entity_poly.entity_id
_entity_poly.type
_entity_poly.pdbx_seq_one_letter_code
_entity_poly.pdbx_strand_id
1 'polypeptide(L)'
;MGTLRARPHARDPMRCQSIGASNPRVVQARPSMLRHASRRARALRIPRCAPADASADSSSVGDRPPAPKLPHVDGRRQFSDVPDGLSSGERLVTDEAVADFRRELDGELVLAPLTKGGNLPFRRLCVDFGCNVTVSEMVFARFVLKKNPVELARLRRHESERLFGVQIATNQISEGVAAGRLAADAGADFLDLNCGCPIHETWKRGLGAALLKKPKKLERLVRGIADGVPLPLTVKIRLGAGSSEAPASALAEAVENAGAAAVVIHGRTKDQRYTRAANWDLIGEIQRERSIPVIGNGDILTWYEHRERSRRAGVSATMVGRGALIKPWIFREVAEGTEWDPTAVERVAVYLRLCEHFKDHFRADELGKKRYMEFMPWHFGFFCRYRPLPESAYGEMAASHPLLQTRLGVVAAAEGTENAAELSRLERVLRCESEEAHVMLSEALWDAHGDEIRAAELCEAVAGDENLERWEAEEAERRAGSRDGDRAMGGGDAIRG
;
A
#
# COMPACT_ATOMS: atom_id res chain seq x y z
N MET A 1 -48.66 -13.16 47.46
CA MET A 1 -48.46 -12.35 48.68
C MET A 1 -47.31 -11.43 48.31
N GLY A 2 -47.51 -10.27 48.00
CA GLY A 2 -48.03 -9.03 48.57
C GLY A 2 -46.90 -8.03 48.47
N THR A 3 -46.93 -7.10 47.50
CA THR A 3 -47.36 -5.69 47.61
C THR A 3 -46.38 -4.85 48.48
N LEU A 4 -45.85 -3.74 48.07
CA LEU A 4 -46.32 -2.39 47.75
C LEU A 4 -45.07 -1.49 47.47
N ARG A 5 -45.01 -0.78 46.37
CA ARG A 5 -45.27 0.66 46.15
C ARG A 5 -44.67 1.66 47.15
N ALA A 6 -43.87 2.60 46.68
CA ALA A 6 -44.23 4.02 46.62
C ALA A 6 -43.10 4.94 46.07
N ARG A 7 -43.43 5.73 45.10
CA ARG A 7 -42.91 7.08 44.79
C ARG A 7 -43.77 8.09 45.61
N PRO A 8 -43.58 9.44 45.58
CA PRO A 8 -42.55 10.37 45.01
C PRO A 8 -42.25 11.54 45.98
N HIS A 9 -41.39 12.49 45.63
CA HIS A 9 -41.70 13.93 45.69
C HIS A 9 -40.61 14.82 45.08
N ALA A 10 -41.12 15.67 44.22
CA ALA A 10 -40.54 16.82 43.59
C ALA A 10 -40.36 18.02 44.54
N ARG A 11 -39.48 18.93 44.17
CA ARG A 11 -39.72 20.40 44.15
C ARG A 11 -38.50 21.17 43.62
N ASP A 12 -38.73 21.85 42.58
CA ASP A 12 -38.19 23.12 42.06
C ASP A 12 -38.76 24.31 42.87
N PRO A 13 -38.46 25.61 42.64
CA PRO A 13 -37.39 26.37 41.99
C PRO A 13 -36.99 27.64 42.77
N MET A 14 -36.16 28.51 42.22
CA MET A 14 -36.17 30.00 42.29
C MET A 14 -34.72 30.56 42.26
N ARG A 15 -34.37 31.51 41.56
CA ARG A 15 -34.77 32.74 40.90
C ARG A 15 -33.53 33.62 40.65
N CYS A 16 -33.43 34.09 39.46
CA CYS A 16 -32.98 35.41 38.99
C CYS A 16 -32.22 36.35 39.94
N GLN A 17 -31.12 36.90 39.43
CA GLN A 17 -30.97 38.34 39.37
C GLN A 17 -30.09 38.77 38.22
N SER A 18 -30.62 39.66 37.42
CA SER A 18 -30.08 40.46 36.32
C SER A 18 -29.40 41.71 36.86
N ILE A 19 -28.33 42.18 36.27
CA ILE A 19 -27.83 43.56 36.19
C ILE A 19 -26.60 43.47 35.24
N GLY A 20 -26.36 44.21 34.18
CA GLY A 20 -26.84 45.41 33.64
C GLY A 20 -25.99 45.73 32.41
N ALA A 21 -26.61 46.28 31.43
CA ALA A 21 -26.03 46.67 30.14
C ALA A 21 -25.04 47.85 30.27
N SER A 22 -23.99 47.79 29.46
CA SER A 22 -23.39 48.99 28.86
C SER A 22 -22.54 48.65 27.60
N ASN A 23 -23.12 48.93 26.48
CA ASN A 23 -22.40 49.31 25.25
C ASN A 23 -22.01 50.78 25.41
N PRO A 24 -20.91 51.33 24.90
CA PRO A 24 -20.73 51.57 23.47
C PRO A 24 -19.27 51.66 22.98
N ARG A 25 -19.01 51.44 21.75
CA ARG A 25 -18.40 52.38 20.77
C ARG A 25 -17.86 51.65 19.55
N VAL A 26 -18.59 51.85 18.50
CA VAL A 26 -18.12 51.73 17.11
C VAL A 26 -16.90 52.62 16.93
N VAL A 27 -15.76 52.05 16.54
CA VAL A 27 -14.66 52.77 15.93
C VAL A 27 -14.44 52.15 14.54
N GLN A 28 -14.89 52.91 13.55
CA GLN A 28 -14.53 52.70 12.16
C GLN A 28 -13.02 52.90 12.01
N ALA A 29 -12.28 51.91 11.55
CA ALA A 29 -10.94 52.04 11.01
C ALA A 29 -10.95 51.75 9.51
N ARG A 30 -10.43 52.71 8.77
CA ARG A 30 -10.32 52.76 7.31
C ARG A 30 -9.39 51.69 6.76
N PRO A 31 -9.56 51.27 5.47
CA PRO A 31 -8.75 50.25 4.86
C PRO A 31 -7.36 50.75 4.50
N SER A 32 -6.32 50.11 5.01
CA SER A 32 -4.94 50.35 4.59
C SER A 32 -4.48 49.21 3.65
N MET A 33 -4.30 49.60 2.42
CA MET A 33 -3.36 49.10 1.40
C MET A 33 -2.88 47.67 1.52
N LEU A 34 -3.42 46.81 0.62
CA LEU A 34 -2.82 45.61 0.12
C LEU A 34 -1.39 45.88 -0.37
N ARG A 35 -0.40 45.39 0.36
CA ARG A 35 0.94 45.17 -0.18
C ARG A 35 1.03 43.74 -0.67
N HIS A 36 1.13 43.57 -1.97
CA HIS A 36 1.52 42.35 -2.66
C HIS A 36 2.82 41.82 -2.07
N ALA A 37 2.74 40.76 -1.29
CA ALA A 37 3.87 39.85 -1.06
C ALA A 37 3.77 38.73 -2.06
N SER A 38 4.43 38.91 -3.19
CA SER A 38 4.72 37.80 -4.12
C SER A 38 5.62 36.83 -3.38
N ARG A 39 5.02 35.83 -2.75
CA ARG A 39 5.75 34.62 -2.37
C ARG A 39 6.10 33.87 -3.66
N ARG A 40 7.36 33.98 -4.08
CA ARG A 40 7.95 33.12 -5.10
C ARG A 40 7.63 31.69 -4.73
N ALA A 41 6.80 31.03 -5.52
CA ALA A 41 6.66 29.60 -5.51
C ALA A 41 8.06 29.01 -5.75
N ARG A 42 8.69 28.46 -4.71
CA ARG A 42 9.81 27.56 -4.90
C ARG A 42 9.24 26.32 -5.56
N ALA A 43 9.45 26.18 -6.88
CA ALA A 43 9.25 24.94 -7.57
C ALA A 43 10.02 23.85 -6.79
N LEU A 44 9.31 22.97 -6.14
CA LEU A 44 9.86 21.78 -5.50
C LEU A 44 10.42 20.92 -6.62
N ARG A 45 11.74 20.99 -6.82
CA ARG A 45 12.44 20.03 -7.66
C ARG A 45 12.35 18.68 -6.97
N ILE A 46 11.46 17.83 -7.45
CA ILE A 46 11.58 16.40 -7.24
C ILE A 46 12.94 16.02 -7.82
N PRO A 47 13.84 15.32 -7.10
CA PRO A 47 15.16 14.98 -7.63
C PRO A 47 14.99 14.23 -8.94
N ARG A 48 15.42 14.81 -10.05
CA ARG A 48 15.62 14.09 -11.29
C ARG A 48 16.92 13.30 -11.10
N CYS A 49 16.88 11.99 -11.26
CA CYS A 49 18.10 11.24 -11.55
C CYS A 49 18.78 11.93 -12.72
N ALA A 50 20.03 12.36 -12.54
CA ALA A 50 20.80 13.02 -13.56
C ALA A 50 20.83 12.13 -14.81
N PRO A 51 20.55 12.67 -16.01
CA PRO A 51 20.88 11.96 -17.22
C PRO A 51 22.41 11.89 -17.33
N ALA A 52 22.91 10.70 -17.58
CA ALA A 52 24.30 10.53 -18.00
C ALA A 52 24.56 11.45 -19.21
N ASP A 53 25.66 12.17 -19.16
CA ASP A 53 26.11 13.11 -20.19
C ASP A 53 25.97 12.52 -21.59
N ALA A 54 25.12 13.11 -22.41
CA ALA A 54 25.06 12.86 -23.84
C ALA A 54 25.46 14.13 -24.59
N SER A 55 26.77 14.31 -24.78
CA SER A 55 27.31 15.08 -25.88
C SER A 55 27.62 14.09 -27.01
N ALA A 56 26.71 13.96 -27.98
CA ALA A 56 27.04 13.35 -29.27
C ALA A 56 26.00 13.71 -30.32
N ASP A 57 26.43 14.46 -31.23
CA ASP A 57 26.26 14.53 -32.67
C ASP A 57 25.03 13.86 -33.33
N SER A 58 24.29 14.68 -34.07
CA SER A 58 23.16 14.31 -34.90
C SER A 58 23.62 13.66 -36.20
N SER A 59 23.60 12.34 -36.30
CA SER A 59 23.36 11.61 -37.56
C SER A 59 23.43 10.09 -37.30
N SER A 60 22.34 9.44 -37.32
CA SER A 60 22.02 8.08 -37.78
C SER A 60 20.87 7.48 -36.98
N VAL A 61 19.79 7.17 -37.68
CA VAL A 61 18.72 6.28 -37.23
C VAL A 61 19.35 4.90 -37.13
N GLY A 62 19.76 4.52 -35.93
CA GLY A 62 20.37 3.25 -35.60
C GLY A 62 19.64 2.62 -34.41
N ASP A 63 19.29 1.38 -34.58
CA ASP A 63 18.60 0.47 -33.66
C ASP A 63 18.89 0.72 -32.17
N ARG A 64 17.83 1.07 -31.40
CA ARG A 64 17.86 0.98 -29.95
C ARG A 64 18.10 -0.47 -29.54
N PRO A 65 18.97 -0.74 -28.56
CA PRO A 65 19.14 -2.10 -28.06
C PRO A 65 17.80 -2.66 -27.58
N PRO A 66 17.50 -3.93 -27.87
CA PRO A 66 16.31 -4.60 -27.40
C PRO A 66 16.32 -4.60 -25.86
N ALA A 67 15.12 -4.50 -25.27
CA ALA A 67 14.93 -4.64 -23.82
C ALA A 67 15.74 -5.83 -23.29
N PRO A 68 16.36 -5.76 -22.10
CA PRO A 68 17.17 -6.82 -21.56
C PRO A 68 16.38 -8.12 -21.62
N LYS A 69 16.89 -9.06 -22.42
CA LYS A 69 16.30 -10.40 -22.50
C LYS A 69 16.43 -11.00 -21.10
N LEU A 70 15.34 -11.53 -20.57
CA LEU A 70 15.41 -12.43 -19.44
C LEU A 70 16.56 -13.41 -19.68
N PRO A 71 17.38 -13.75 -18.67
CA PRO A 71 18.44 -14.69 -18.83
C PRO A 71 17.88 -15.92 -19.56
N HIS A 72 18.57 -16.32 -20.63
CA HIS A 72 18.15 -17.45 -21.47
C HIS A 72 18.26 -18.69 -20.61
N VAL A 73 17.17 -19.08 -19.94
CA VAL A 73 17.09 -20.38 -19.27
C VAL A 73 17.12 -21.41 -20.40
N ASP A 74 18.29 -22.04 -20.56
CA ASP A 74 18.45 -23.11 -21.54
C ASP A 74 17.36 -24.18 -21.28
N GLY A 75 16.44 -24.30 -22.23
CA GLY A 75 15.24 -25.12 -22.12
C GLY A 75 15.50 -26.63 -22.09
N ARG A 76 16.74 -27.07 -21.85
CA ARG A 76 17.15 -28.49 -21.84
C ARG A 76 17.54 -29.04 -20.47
N ARG A 77 17.58 -28.21 -19.40
CA ARG A 77 17.66 -28.80 -18.05
C ARG A 77 16.28 -29.34 -17.69
N GLN A 78 16.14 -30.66 -17.79
CA GLN A 78 14.96 -31.39 -17.30
C GLN A 78 14.88 -31.17 -15.79
N PHE A 79 13.69 -30.92 -15.26
CA PHE A 79 13.40 -30.78 -13.83
C PHE A 79 13.74 -32.02 -13.00
N SER A 80 14.27 -33.08 -13.62
CA SER A 80 14.79 -34.27 -12.98
C SER A 80 16.14 -34.09 -12.28
N ASP A 81 16.83 -32.93 -12.48
CA ASP A 81 18.15 -32.70 -11.90
C ASP A 81 18.09 -31.82 -10.60
N VAL A 82 16.91 -31.75 -9.97
CA VAL A 82 16.87 -31.39 -8.55
C VAL A 82 17.40 -32.59 -7.79
N PRO A 83 18.54 -32.52 -7.13
CA PRO A 83 19.02 -33.61 -6.35
C PRO A 83 17.95 -33.99 -5.31
N ASP A 84 17.38 -35.18 -5.38
CA ASP A 84 16.55 -35.75 -4.32
C ASP A 84 17.35 -36.04 -3.03
N GLY A 85 18.57 -35.55 -2.98
CA GLY A 85 19.51 -35.71 -1.89
C GLY A 85 20.09 -34.37 -1.46
N LEU A 86 19.35 -33.52 -0.74
CA LEU A 86 19.96 -32.68 0.28
C LEU A 86 20.32 -33.57 1.48
N SER A 87 21.29 -34.43 1.27
CA SER A 87 21.97 -35.18 2.32
C SER A 87 23.18 -34.40 2.79
N SER A 88 22.95 -33.30 3.45
CA SER A 88 23.81 -32.64 4.42
C SER A 88 23.21 -31.28 4.70
N GLY A 89 22.79 -31.01 5.92
CA GLY A 89 22.05 -29.86 6.40
C GLY A 89 22.75 -28.50 6.26
N GLU A 90 23.33 -28.23 5.11
CA GLU A 90 24.01 -26.99 4.80
C GLU A 90 23.04 -26.11 4.01
N ARG A 91 22.64 -24.99 4.62
CA ARG A 91 21.80 -23.96 3.97
C ARG A 91 22.59 -23.30 2.84
N LEU A 92 21.91 -22.99 1.72
CA LEU A 92 22.53 -22.28 0.61
C LEU A 92 22.76 -20.80 0.89
N VAL A 93 21.94 -20.18 1.75
CA VAL A 93 22.13 -18.80 2.21
C VAL A 93 23.00 -18.80 3.47
N THR A 94 24.03 -17.94 3.50
CA THR A 94 24.92 -17.81 4.64
C THR A 94 24.27 -17.02 5.80
N ASP A 95 24.70 -17.27 7.04
CA ASP A 95 24.23 -16.51 8.21
C ASP A 95 24.59 -15.03 8.08
N GLU A 96 25.73 -14.70 7.46
CA GLU A 96 26.15 -13.34 7.18
C GLU A 96 25.15 -12.63 6.23
N ALA A 97 24.76 -13.27 5.13
CA ALA A 97 23.78 -12.73 4.20
C ALA A 97 22.41 -12.50 4.88
N VAL A 98 22.01 -13.36 5.79
CA VAL A 98 20.79 -13.19 6.60
C VAL A 98 20.95 -12.02 7.57
N ALA A 99 22.12 -11.87 8.20
CA ALA A 99 22.40 -10.76 9.11
C ALA A 99 22.42 -9.41 8.37
N ASP A 100 23.01 -9.37 7.17
CA ASP A 100 23.04 -8.19 6.30
C ASP A 100 21.61 -7.79 5.90
N PHE A 101 20.82 -8.73 5.42
CA PHE A 101 19.42 -8.51 5.11
C PHE A 101 18.64 -7.93 6.30
N ARG A 102 18.84 -8.47 7.51
CA ARG A 102 18.17 -7.98 8.72
C ARG A 102 18.58 -6.54 9.06
N ARG A 103 19.86 -6.18 8.88
CA ARG A 103 20.34 -4.81 9.09
C ARG A 103 19.76 -3.83 8.09
N GLU A 104 19.65 -4.21 6.80
CA GLU A 104 19.05 -3.38 5.78
C GLU A 104 17.53 -3.20 5.94
N LEU A 105 16.88 -4.14 6.63
CA LEU A 105 15.45 -4.11 6.89
C LEU A 105 15.09 -3.24 8.11
N ASP A 106 16.02 -3.08 9.06
CA ASP A 106 15.73 -2.43 10.33
C ASP A 106 15.32 -0.96 10.18
N GLY A 107 14.21 -0.58 10.80
CA GLY A 107 13.62 0.75 10.71
C GLY A 107 12.84 1.04 9.42
N GLU A 108 12.84 0.16 8.44
CA GLU A 108 12.26 0.43 7.11
C GLU A 108 10.73 0.36 7.08
N LEU A 109 10.14 1.18 6.20
CA LEU A 109 8.76 1.04 5.77
C LEU A 109 8.72 0.24 4.46
N VAL A 110 8.27 -1.01 4.53
CA VAL A 110 8.25 -1.95 3.42
C VAL A 110 6.98 -1.78 2.58
N LEU A 111 7.09 -1.73 1.25
CA LEU A 111 5.93 -1.80 0.37
C LEU A 111 5.39 -3.23 0.33
N ALA A 112 4.13 -3.40 0.71
CA ALA A 112 3.50 -4.72 0.75
C ALA A 112 3.31 -5.34 -0.64
N PRO A 113 3.33 -6.68 -0.75
CA PRO A 113 2.91 -7.38 -1.97
C PRO A 113 1.41 -7.16 -2.22
N LEU A 114 1.07 -6.45 -3.29
CA LEU A 114 -0.29 -6.04 -3.61
C LEU A 114 -0.70 -6.55 -5.00
N THR A 115 -1.74 -7.36 -5.09
CA THR A 115 -2.29 -7.77 -6.39
C THR A 115 -2.75 -6.54 -7.17
N LYS A 116 -2.35 -6.42 -8.44
CA LYS A 116 -2.48 -5.25 -9.31
C LYS A 116 -1.69 -4.01 -8.82
N GLY A 117 -1.63 -3.75 -7.52
CA GLY A 117 -0.97 -2.58 -6.95
C GLY A 117 0.53 -2.74 -6.71
N GLY A 118 1.07 -3.96 -6.75
CA GLY A 118 2.51 -4.23 -6.61
C GLY A 118 3.23 -4.39 -7.97
N ASN A 119 2.62 -3.91 -9.06
CA ASN A 119 3.24 -3.93 -10.38
C ASN A 119 4.51 -3.07 -10.41
N LEU A 120 5.43 -3.39 -11.32
CA LEU A 120 6.72 -2.72 -11.39
C LEU A 120 6.62 -1.19 -11.56
N PRO A 121 5.76 -0.61 -12.41
CA PRO A 121 5.57 0.84 -12.48
C PRO A 121 5.20 1.49 -11.14
N PHE A 122 4.30 0.89 -10.37
CA PHE A 122 3.91 1.45 -9.06
C PHE A 122 5.02 1.29 -8.01
N ARG A 123 5.75 0.17 -8.02
CA ARG A 123 6.92 0.03 -7.13
C ARG A 123 7.96 1.11 -7.42
N ARG A 124 8.23 1.41 -8.70
CA ARG A 124 9.12 2.53 -9.11
C ARG A 124 8.63 3.86 -8.57
N LEU A 125 7.31 4.14 -8.66
CA LEU A 125 6.75 5.36 -8.10
C LEU A 125 6.98 5.45 -6.58
N CYS A 126 6.82 4.34 -5.83
CA CYS A 126 7.12 4.33 -4.40
C CYS A 126 8.61 4.57 -4.14
N VAL A 127 9.50 4.01 -4.96
CA VAL A 127 10.96 4.25 -4.88
C VAL A 127 11.30 5.72 -5.15
N ASP A 128 10.63 6.39 -6.08
CA ASP A 128 10.79 7.84 -6.32
C ASP A 128 10.48 8.68 -5.07
N PHE A 129 9.68 8.14 -4.16
CA PHE A 129 9.36 8.73 -2.86
C PHE A 129 10.15 8.12 -1.69
N GLY A 130 11.23 7.40 -1.94
CA GLY A 130 12.14 6.91 -0.91
C GLY A 130 11.80 5.53 -0.35
N CYS A 131 10.97 4.73 -1.01
CA CYS A 131 10.76 3.34 -0.63
C CYS A 131 12.03 2.52 -0.87
N ASN A 132 12.68 2.05 0.19
CA ASN A 132 13.90 1.25 0.11
C ASN A 132 13.65 -0.24 -0.07
N VAL A 133 12.49 -0.75 0.40
CA VAL A 133 12.19 -2.18 0.41
C VAL A 133 10.86 -2.43 -0.31
N THR A 134 10.94 -3.09 -1.45
CA THR A 134 9.77 -3.42 -2.28
C THR A 134 9.54 -4.92 -2.36
N VAL A 135 8.29 -5.33 -2.52
CA VAL A 135 7.92 -6.75 -2.74
C VAL A 135 7.04 -6.86 -3.97
N SER A 136 7.31 -7.85 -4.81
CA SER A 136 6.53 -8.12 -6.02
C SER A 136 5.07 -8.45 -5.71
N GLU A 137 4.20 -8.42 -6.71
CA GLU A 137 2.92 -9.11 -6.65
C GLU A 137 3.15 -10.59 -6.35
N MET A 138 2.16 -11.23 -5.70
CA MET A 138 2.21 -12.68 -5.42
C MET A 138 2.32 -13.49 -6.70
N VAL A 139 3.35 -14.33 -6.78
CA VAL A 139 3.65 -15.26 -7.88
C VAL A 139 3.20 -16.66 -7.49
N PHE A 140 2.41 -17.32 -8.32
CA PHE A 140 2.12 -18.74 -8.12
C PHE A 140 3.30 -19.57 -8.60
N ALA A 141 4.03 -20.21 -7.68
CA ALA A 141 5.23 -21.01 -7.98
C ALA A 141 4.98 -22.01 -9.11
N ARG A 142 3.87 -22.77 -9.05
CA ARG A 142 3.50 -23.71 -10.08
C ARG A 142 3.34 -23.12 -11.48
N PHE A 143 2.89 -21.87 -11.59
CA PHE A 143 2.66 -21.22 -12.89
C PHE A 143 3.93 -20.58 -13.43
N VAL A 144 4.78 -20.01 -12.58
CA VAL A 144 6.07 -19.49 -13.03
C VAL A 144 6.97 -20.62 -13.55
N LEU A 145 6.95 -21.79 -12.90
CA LEU A 145 7.66 -22.97 -13.37
C LEU A 145 7.12 -23.51 -14.72
N LYS A 146 5.85 -23.27 -15.02
CA LYS A 146 5.25 -23.52 -16.33
C LYS A 146 5.51 -22.41 -17.36
N LYS A 147 6.38 -21.46 -17.05
CA LYS A 147 6.75 -20.32 -17.91
C LYS A 147 5.55 -19.44 -18.29
N ASN A 148 4.56 -19.30 -17.39
CA ASN A 148 3.46 -18.36 -17.61
C ASN A 148 4.02 -16.94 -17.72
N PRO A 149 3.75 -16.20 -18.82
CA PRO A 149 4.38 -14.91 -19.07
C PRO A 149 3.98 -13.83 -18.05
N VAL A 150 2.76 -13.89 -17.49
CA VAL A 150 2.29 -12.96 -16.46
C VAL A 150 3.05 -13.20 -15.16
N GLU A 151 3.21 -14.45 -14.75
CA GLU A 151 3.97 -14.79 -13.54
C GLU A 151 5.46 -14.47 -13.68
N LEU A 152 6.05 -14.72 -14.87
CA LEU A 152 7.43 -14.33 -15.14
C LEU A 152 7.64 -12.80 -15.12
N ALA A 153 6.67 -12.02 -15.59
CA ALA A 153 6.73 -10.57 -15.54
C ALA A 153 6.79 -10.02 -14.10
N ARG A 154 6.18 -10.73 -13.13
CA ARG A 154 6.20 -10.36 -11.71
C ARG A 154 7.57 -10.55 -11.03
N LEU A 155 8.46 -11.34 -11.63
CA LEU A 155 9.84 -11.51 -11.14
C LEU A 155 10.74 -10.33 -11.50
N ARG A 156 10.31 -9.43 -12.40
CA ARG A 156 11.17 -8.33 -12.88
C ARG A 156 11.45 -7.33 -11.76
N ARG A 157 12.75 -7.00 -11.63
CA ARG A 157 13.26 -5.90 -10.84
C ARG A 157 13.57 -4.69 -11.74
N HIS A 158 13.43 -3.49 -11.20
CA HIS A 158 14.01 -2.27 -11.78
C HIS A 158 15.30 -1.92 -11.03
N GLU A 159 16.27 -1.35 -11.73
CA GLU A 159 17.59 -0.99 -11.16
C GLU A 159 17.51 0.00 -9.98
N SER A 160 16.44 0.82 -9.92
CA SER A 160 16.22 1.75 -8.81
C SER A 160 15.73 1.08 -7.53
N GLU A 161 15.29 -0.18 -7.54
CA GLU A 161 14.85 -0.89 -6.35
C GLU A 161 16.06 -1.34 -5.54
N ARG A 162 16.24 -0.76 -4.32
CA ARG A 162 17.39 -1.04 -3.47
C ARG A 162 17.35 -2.46 -2.91
N LEU A 163 16.27 -2.82 -2.22
CA LEU A 163 16.04 -4.16 -1.65
C LEU A 163 14.72 -4.71 -2.22
N PHE A 164 14.80 -5.65 -3.14
CA PHE A 164 13.65 -6.19 -3.86
C PHE A 164 13.38 -7.64 -3.47
N GLY A 165 12.16 -7.92 -2.98
CA GLY A 165 11.68 -9.25 -2.67
C GLY A 165 10.70 -9.78 -3.70
N VAL A 166 10.77 -11.09 -3.96
CA VAL A 166 9.75 -11.80 -4.74
C VAL A 166 8.85 -12.59 -3.80
N GLN A 167 7.54 -12.31 -3.83
CA GLN A 167 6.60 -13.10 -3.06
C GLN A 167 6.06 -14.28 -3.86
N ILE A 168 6.21 -15.51 -3.34
CA ILE A 168 5.69 -16.73 -3.94
C ILE A 168 4.54 -17.33 -3.14
N ALA A 169 3.64 -18.05 -3.83
CA ALA A 169 2.59 -18.87 -3.23
C ALA A 169 2.76 -20.32 -3.65
N THR A 170 3.02 -21.19 -2.68
CA THR A 170 3.12 -22.63 -2.85
C THR A 170 2.79 -23.38 -1.56
N ASN A 171 2.49 -24.67 -1.66
CA ASN A 171 2.38 -25.61 -0.53
C ASN A 171 3.27 -26.85 -0.76
N GLN A 172 4.18 -26.78 -1.73
CA GLN A 172 5.14 -27.82 -2.10
C GLN A 172 6.57 -27.27 -1.95
N ILE A 173 7.44 -28.00 -1.27
CA ILE A 173 8.84 -27.63 -1.05
C ILE A 173 9.57 -27.50 -2.39
N SER A 174 9.48 -28.51 -3.25
CA SER A 174 10.16 -28.53 -4.55
C SER A 174 9.76 -27.37 -5.46
N GLU A 175 8.46 -27.03 -5.53
CA GLU A 175 7.98 -25.86 -6.29
C GLU A 175 8.51 -24.56 -5.67
N GLY A 176 8.55 -24.47 -4.34
CA GLY A 176 9.06 -23.28 -3.61
C GLY A 176 10.55 -23.06 -3.86
N VAL A 177 11.35 -24.11 -3.77
CA VAL A 177 12.79 -24.07 -4.04
C VAL A 177 13.06 -23.68 -5.49
N ALA A 178 12.40 -24.32 -6.46
CA ALA A 178 12.61 -24.04 -7.88
C ALA A 178 12.18 -22.59 -8.23
N ALA A 179 11.04 -22.12 -7.72
CA ALA A 179 10.59 -20.73 -7.94
C ALA A 179 11.50 -19.71 -7.23
N GLY A 180 12.00 -20.03 -6.03
CA GLY A 180 12.95 -19.19 -5.31
C GLY A 180 14.29 -19.03 -6.02
N ARG A 181 14.79 -20.09 -6.64
CA ARG A 181 16.00 -20.01 -7.50
C ARG A 181 15.76 -19.15 -8.74
N LEU A 182 14.60 -19.28 -9.39
CA LEU A 182 14.23 -18.38 -10.49
C LEU A 182 14.12 -16.91 -10.05
N ALA A 183 13.65 -16.66 -8.83
CA ALA A 183 13.63 -15.31 -8.26
C ALA A 183 15.04 -14.77 -8.03
N ALA A 184 15.96 -15.60 -7.52
CA ALA A 184 17.38 -15.23 -7.38
C ALA A 184 18.02 -14.93 -8.74
N ASP A 185 17.81 -15.78 -9.73
CA ASP A 185 18.30 -15.56 -11.12
C ASP A 185 17.73 -14.30 -11.77
N ALA A 186 16.53 -13.87 -11.34
CA ALA A 186 15.89 -12.63 -11.77
C ALA A 186 16.36 -11.39 -10.98
N GLY A 187 17.29 -11.55 -10.03
CA GLY A 187 17.89 -10.47 -9.25
C GLY A 187 17.10 -10.07 -8.00
N ALA A 188 16.30 -10.95 -7.43
CA ALA A 188 15.70 -10.72 -6.12
C ALA A 188 16.76 -10.79 -5.01
N ASP A 189 16.64 -9.91 -4.00
CA ASP A 189 17.51 -9.88 -2.83
C ASP A 189 16.99 -10.80 -1.70
N PHE A 190 15.68 -11.06 -1.67
CA PHE A 190 15.04 -11.99 -0.75
C PHE A 190 13.81 -12.64 -1.36
N LEU A 191 13.41 -13.77 -0.78
CA LEU A 191 12.19 -14.48 -1.12
C LEU A 191 11.17 -14.28 0.00
N ASP A 192 9.89 -14.03 -0.34
CA ASP A 192 8.81 -13.98 0.63
C ASP A 192 7.77 -15.08 0.35
N LEU A 193 7.40 -15.85 1.37
CA LEU A 193 6.37 -16.90 1.24
C LEU A 193 5.01 -16.35 1.68
N ASN A 194 4.04 -16.38 0.78
CA ASN A 194 2.67 -15.97 1.07
C ASN A 194 1.92 -17.02 1.91
N CYS A 195 1.68 -16.69 3.18
CA CYS A 195 0.83 -17.45 4.09
C CYS A 195 -0.35 -16.61 4.63
N GLY A 196 -0.69 -15.50 3.96
CA GLY A 196 -1.72 -14.57 4.44
C GLY A 196 -2.86 -14.28 3.48
N CYS A 197 -2.77 -14.66 2.20
CA CYS A 197 -3.78 -14.36 1.20
C CYS A 197 -5.12 -15.05 1.55
N PRO A 198 -6.23 -14.27 1.71
CA PRO A 198 -7.53 -14.82 2.13
C PRO A 198 -8.42 -15.21 0.96
N ILE A 199 -7.99 -14.97 -0.30
CA ILE A 199 -8.81 -15.14 -1.50
C ILE A 199 -9.22 -16.60 -1.65
N HIS A 200 -10.49 -16.83 -2.06
CA HIS A 200 -11.07 -18.17 -2.18
C HIS A 200 -10.23 -19.10 -3.06
N GLU A 201 -9.70 -18.58 -4.17
CA GLU A 201 -8.89 -19.37 -5.11
C GLU A 201 -7.58 -19.88 -4.48
N THR A 202 -6.87 -19.05 -3.71
CA THR A 202 -5.67 -19.49 -2.97
C THR A 202 -6.03 -20.49 -1.87
N TRP A 203 -7.10 -20.21 -1.12
CA TRP A 203 -7.58 -21.06 -0.06
C TRP A 203 -7.98 -22.46 -0.56
N LYS A 204 -8.73 -22.53 -1.65
CA LYS A 204 -9.19 -23.78 -2.27
C LYS A 204 -8.03 -24.68 -2.72
N ARG A 205 -6.92 -24.06 -3.12
CA ARG A 205 -5.68 -24.75 -3.49
C ARG A 205 -4.79 -25.10 -2.29
N GLY A 206 -5.17 -24.78 -1.07
CA GLY A 206 -4.37 -24.98 0.14
C GLY A 206 -3.17 -24.07 0.25
N LEU A 207 -3.24 -22.86 -0.37
CA LEU A 207 -2.21 -21.82 -0.40
C LEU A 207 -2.62 -20.64 0.50
N GLY A 208 -1.69 -19.70 0.69
CA GLY A 208 -1.95 -18.49 1.45
C GLY A 208 -2.37 -18.80 2.89
N ALA A 209 -3.45 -18.16 3.36
CA ALA A 209 -3.92 -18.33 4.74
C ALA A 209 -4.34 -19.77 5.09
N ALA A 210 -4.56 -20.66 4.11
CA ALA A 210 -4.86 -22.07 4.36
C ALA A 210 -3.69 -22.83 5.03
N LEU A 211 -2.45 -22.35 4.84
CA LEU A 211 -1.25 -22.90 5.47
C LEU A 211 -1.22 -22.69 6.99
N LEU A 212 -1.91 -21.63 7.48
CA LEU A 212 -1.94 -21.28 8.91
C LEU A 212 -2.69 -22.30 9.78
N LYS A 213 -3.49 -23.19 9.17
CA LYS A 213 -4.23 -24.24 9.90
C LYS A 213 -3.33 -25.28 10.58
N LYS A 214 -2.11 -25.48 10.09
CA LYS A 214 -1.24 -26.57 10.52
C LYS A 214 0.20 -26.07 10.73
N PRO A 215 0.56 -25.52 11.92
CA PRO A 215 1.88 -24.96 12.20
C PRO A 215 3.03 -25.90 11.86
N LYS A 216 2.96 -27.17 12.22
CA LYS A 216 3.99 -28.17 11.89
C LYS A 216 4.17 -28.41 10.38
N LYS A 217 3.09 -28.25 9.58
CA LYS A 217 3.20 -28.33 8.11
C LYS A 217 3.82 -27.07 7.55
N LEU A 218 3.45 -25.91 8.12
CA LEU A 218 4.04 -24.62 7.78
C LEU A 218 5.55 -24.65 8.07
N GLU A 219 5.95 -25.06 9.25
CA GLU A 219 7.36 -25.21 9.64
C GLU A 219 8.16 -26.05 8.64
N ARG A 220 7.66 -27.25 8.30
CA ARG A 220 8.34 -28.11 7.32
C ARG A 220 8.46 -27.47 5.94
N LEU A 221 7.41 -26.78 5.48
CA LEU A 221 7.43 -26.08 4.20
C LEU A 221 8.45 -24.96 4.18
N VAL A 222 8.43 -24.12 5.21
CA VAL A 222 9.36 -22.97 5.35
C VAL A 222 10.79 -23.47 5.43
N ARG A 223 11.08 -24.48 6.27
CA ARG A 223 12.43 -25.08 6.42
C ARG A 223 12.94 -25.59 5.07
N GLY A 224 12.15 -26.43 4.38
CA GLY A 224 12.60 -27.00 3.12
C GLY A 224 12.83 -25.96 2.01
N ILE A 225 12.10 -24.82 2.03
CA ILE A 225 12.35 -23.74 1.10
C ILE A 225 13.60 -22.94 1.54
N ALA A 226 13.72 -22.60 2.84
CA ALA A 226 14.85 -21.85 3.38
C ALA A 226 16.19 -22.58 3.15
N ASP A 227 16.23 -23.90 3.29
CA ASP A 227 17.45 -24.70 3.07
C ASP A 227 17.81 -24.79 1.57
N GLY A 228 16.81 -24.75 0.67
CA GLY A 228 17.01 -24.98 -0.77
C GLY A 228 17.18 -23.74 -1.65
N VAL A 229 17.07 -22.52 -1.09
CA VAL A 229 17.19 -21.26 -1.87
C VAL A 229 18.42 -20.45 -1.42
N PRO A 230 19.12 -19.75 -2.35
CA PRO A 230 20.27 -18.92 -2.04
C PRO A 230 19.87 -17.50 -1.62
N LEU A 231 18.70 -17.30 -1.03
CA LEU A 231 18.15 -16.02 -0.63
C LEU A 231 17.64 -16.07 0.80
N PRO A 232 17.75 -14.98 1.59
CA PRO A 232 17.01 -14.85 2.84
C PRO A 232 15.52 -15.07 2.59
N LEU A 233 14.87 -15.93 3.41
CA LEU A 233 13.43 -16.21 3.30
C LEU A 233 12.66 -15.46 4.36
N THR A 234 11.67 -14.65 3.94
CA THR A 234 10.66 -14.09 4.83
C THR A 234 9.33 -14.83 4.66
N VAL A 235 8.47 -14.78 5.67
CA VAL A 235 7.16 -15.42 5.60
C VAL A 235 6.08 -14.42 6.01
N LYS A 236 5.12 -14.15 5.12
CA LYS A 236 4.02 -13.23 5.42
C LYS A 236 2.78 -13.99 5.87
N ILE A 237 2.41 -13.79 7.14
CA ILE A 237 1.27 -14.45 7.80
C ILE A 237 0.16 -13.47 8.19
N ARG A 238 -0.96 -14.01 8.63
CA ARG A 238 -2.02 -13.35 9.41
C ARG A 238 -2.06 -13.91 10.83
N LEU A 239 -2.87 -13.30 11.69
CA LEU A 239 -3.07 -13.76 13.08
C LEU A 239 -3.75 -15.14 13.20
N GLY A 240 -4.07 -15.76 12.08
CA GLY A 240 -4.70 -17.08 11.99
C GLY A 240 -5.68 -17.13 10.82
N ALA A 241 -6.19 -18.33 10.55
CA ALA A 241 -7.20 -18.56 9.52
C ALA A 241 -8.63 -18.32 10.06
N GLY A 242 -8.85 -18.47 11.39
CA GLY A 242 -10.13 -18.25 12.08
C GLY A 242 -9.96 -18.26 13.61
N SER A 243 -11.07 -18.20 14.36
CA SER A 243 -11.07 -18.06 15.82
C SER A 243 -10.73 -19.36 16.59
N SER A 244 -10.78 -20.53 15.93
CA SER A 244 -10.58 -21.84 16.55
C SER A 244 -9.24 -22.50 16.19
N GLU A 245 -8.31 -21.77 15.61
CA GLU A 245 -7.07 -22.29 15.04
C GLU A 245 -5.84 -21.92 15.88
N ALA A 246 -4.66 -22.38 15.44
CA ALA A 246 -3.41 -22.11 16.14
C ALA A 246 -3.20 -20.61 16.41
N PRO A 247 -2.77 -20.23 17.61
CA PRO A 247 -2.50 -18.83 17.95
C PRO A 247 -1.37 -18.27 17.07
N ALA A 248 -1.42 -16.96 16.82
CA ALA A 248 -0.44 -16.29 15.97
C ALA A 248 0.99 -16.43 16.47
N SER A 249 1.20 -16.49 17.80
CA SER A 249 2.51 -16.75 18.41
C SER A 249 3.11 -18.10 18.01
N ALA A 250 2.30 -19.17 18.00
CA ALA A 250 2.75 -20.50 17.56
C ALA A 250 3.05 -20.56 16.05
N LEU A 251 2.36 -19.75 15.24
CA LEU A 251 2.66 -19.62 13.80
C LEU A 251 3.98 -18.90 13.59
N ALA A 252 4.23 -17.81 14.33
CA ALA A 252 5.49 -17.08 14.26
C ALA A 252 6.67 -17.92 14.78
N GLU A 253 6.46 -18.68 15.84
CA GLU A 253 7.43 -19.64 16.38
C GLU A 253 7.79 -20.73 15.34
N ALA A 254 6.79 -21.30 14.68
CA ALA A 254 7.03 -22.30 13.62
C ALA A 254 7.83 -21.73 12.43
N VAL A 255 7.61 -20.46 12.09
CA VAL A 255 8.36 -19.73 11.05
C VAL A 255 9.81 -19.49 11.49
N GLU A 256 10.03 -19.05 12.73
CA GLU A 256 11.35 -18.85 13.32
C GLU A 256 12.13 -20.14 13.39
N ASN A 257 11.55 -21.20 13.99
CA ASN A 257 12.17 -22.52 14.12
C ASN A 257 12.53 -23.14 12.76
N ALA A 258 11.80 -22.78 11.71
CA ALA A 258 12.11 -23.18 10.35
C ALA A 258 13.27 -22.43 9.70
N GLY A 259 13.82 -21.41 10.38
CA GLY A 259 14.98 -20.65 9.94
C GLY A 259 14.65 -19.53 8.95
N ALA A 260 13.46 -18.96 9.00
CA ALA A 260 13.15 -17.74 8.25
C ALA A 260 14.02 -16.55 8.73
N ALA A 261 14.35 -15.65 7.79
CA ALA A 261 15.12 -14.45 8.10
C ALA A 261 14.29 -13.41 8.87
N ALA A 262 12.99 -13.33 8.58
CA ALA A 262 12.02 -12.46 9.26
C ALA A 262 10.59 -13.00 9.07
N VAL A 263 9.65 -12.51 9.90
CA VAL A 263 8.23 -12.80 9.76
C VAL A 263 7.43 -11.50 9.60
N VAL A 264 6.55 -11.44 8.60
CA VAL A 264 5.63 -10.31 8.39
C VAL A 264 4.25 -10.69 8.91
N ILE A 265 3.72 -9.90 9.85
CA ILE A 265 2.45 -10.20 10.50
C ILE A 265 1.39 -9.14 10.15
N HIS A 266 0.39 -9.53 9.36
CA HIS A 266 -0.81 -8.71 9.22
C HIS A 266 -1.69 -8.87 10.46
N GLY A 267 -1.92 -7.79 11.20
CA GLY A 267 -2.62 -7.76 12.49
C GLY A 267 -4.12 -8.13 12.43
N ARG A 268 -4.51 -9.00 11.49
CA ARG A 268 -5.88 -9.52 11.31
C ARG A 268 -5.88 -11.01 11.01
N THR A 269 -6.96 -11.68 11.41
CA THR A 269 -7.22 -13.05 10.92
C THR A 269 -7.70 -13.01 9.45
N LYS A 270 -7.73 -14.18 8.80
CA LYS A 270 -8.28 -14.31 7.44
C LYS A 270 -9.73 -13.83 7.37
N ASP A 271 -10.56 -14.20 8.35
CA ASP A 271 -12.00 -13.94 8.33
C ASP A 271 -12.33 -12.47 8.64
N GLN A 272 -11.48 -11.77 9.41
CA GLN A 272 -11.64 -10.34 9.68
C GLN A 272 -11.49 -9.46 8.43
N ARG A 273 -10.76 -9.93 7.41
CA ARG A 273 -10.45 -9.09 6.22
C ARG A 273 -10.05 -7.66 6.61
N TYR A 274 -10.92 -6.68 6.36
CA TYR A 274 -10.70 -5.26 6.69
C TYR A 274 -11.82 -4.69 7.58
N THR A 275 -12.65 -5.55 8.18
CA THR A 275 -13.81 -5.12 8.99
C THR A 275 -13.45 -4.68 10.41
N ARG A 276 -12.25 -4.98 10.86
CA ARG A 276 -11.74 -4.60 12.18
C ARG A 276 -10.36 -3.98 12.07
N ALA A 277 -9.95 -3.20 13.06
CA ALA A 277 -8.59 -2.68 13.19
C ALA A 277 -7.55 -3.80 13.26
N ALA A 278 -6.36 -3.55 12.73
CA ALA A 278 -5.22 -4.44 12.90
C ALA A 278 -4.80 -4.44 14.38
N ASN A 279 -4.60 -5.62 14.95
CA ASN A 279 -4.18 -5.80 16.34
C ASN A 279 -2.66 -5.64 16.47
N TRP A 280 -2.22 -4.42 16.73
CA TRP A 280 -0.82 -4.08 16.91
C TRP A 280 -0.25 -4.50 18.26
N ASP A 281 -1.10 -4.65 19.30
CA ASP A 281 -0.68 -5.16 20.61
C ASP A 281 -0.23 -6.61 20.51
N LEU A 282 -1.01 -7.45 19.81
CA LEU A 282 -0.63 -8.84 19.58
C LEU A 282 0.61 -8.97 18.69
N ILE A 283 0.80 -8.08 17.71
CA ILE A 283 2.05 -8.04 16.94
C ILE A 283 3.23 -7.75 17.87
N GLY A 284 3.09 -6.79 18.78
CA GLY A 284 4.13 -6.44 19.77
C GLY A 284 4.40 -7.56 20.78
N GLU A 285 3.36 -8.28 21.22
CA GLU A 285 3.52 -9.47 22.06
C GLU A 285 4.37 -10.52 21.34
N ILE A 286 4.05 -10.82 20.09
CA ILE A 286 4.83 -11.78 19.29
C ILE A 286 6.26 -11.30 19.08
N GLN A 287 6.50 -10.00 18.80
CA GLN A 287 7.86 -9.47 18.65
C GLN A 287 8.70 -9.73 19.88
N ARG A 288 8.15 -9.53 21.09
CA ARG A 288 8.89 -9.76 22.35
C ARG A 288 9.29 -11.22 22.59
N GLU A 289 8.54 -12.15 21.98
CA GLU A 289 8.80 -13.59 22.10
C GLU A 289 9.75 -14.14 21.02
N ARG A 290 10.04 -13.37 19.97
CA ARG A 290 10.82 -13.84 18.79
C ARG A 290 12.20 -13.24 18.78
N SER A 291 13.19 -14.05 18.34
CA SER A 291 14.57 -13.62 18.11
C SER A 291 14.78 -13.10 16.67
N ILE A 292 13.90 -13.47 15.74
CA ILE A 292 13.95 -12.95 14.38
C ILE A 292 13.13 -11.64 14.26
N PRO A 293 13.47 -10.75 13.33
CA PRO A 293 12.69 -9.54 13.08
C PRO A 293 11.22 -9.83 12.79
N VAL A 294 10.32 -9.09 13.46
CA VAL A 294 8.90 -9.03 13.11
C VAL A 294 8.64 -7.74 12.35
N ILE A 295 8.03 -7.87 11.19
CA ILE A 295 7.57 -6.73 10.37
C ILE A 295 6.07 -6.58 10.61
N GLY A 296 5.65 -5.49 11.25
CA GLY A 296 4.25 -5.22 11.55
C GLY A 296 3.50 -4.71 10.33
N ASN A 297 2.30 -5.24 10.06
CA ASN A 297 1.49 -4.83 8.91
C ASN A 297 0.02 -4.60 9.29
N GLY A 298 -0.53 -3.51 8.79
CA GLY A 298 -1.96 -3.17 8.87
C GLY A 298 -2.22 -1.73 9.29
N ASP A 299 -3.15 -1.08 8.58
CA ASP A 299 -3.72 0.23 8.91
C ASP A 299 -2.70 1.37 9.12
N ILE A 300 -1.72 1.47 8.25
CA ILE A 300 -0.79 2.60 8.18
C ILE A 300 -1.22 3.47 6.98
N LEU A 301 -1.55 4.73 7.22
CA LEU A 301 -1.90 5.75 6.23
C LEU A 301 -1.06 7.02 6.39
N THR A 302 -0.54 7.29 7.59
CA THR A 302 0.21 8.49 7.91
C THR A 302 1.54 8.14 8.58
N TRP A 303 2.50 9.09 8.53
CA TRP A 303 3.81 8.93 9.15
C TRP A 303 3.70 8.80 10.68
N TYR A 304 2.77 9.52 11.31
CA TYR A 304 2.56 9.43 12.76
C TYR A 304 1.86 8.12 13.18
N GLU A 305 0.97 7.53 12.34
CA GLU A 305 0.47 6.18 12.57
C GLU A 305 1.59 5.14 12.46
N HIS A 306 2.50 5.29 11.47
CA HIS A 306 3.70 4.45 11.36
C HIS A 306 4.56 4.55 12.62
N ARG A 307 4.92 5.77 13.02
CA ARG A 307 5.74 6.06 14.20
C ARG A 307 5.16 5.45 15.48
N GLU A 308 3.87 5.72 15.75
CA GLU A 308 3.21 5.24 16.97
C GLU A 308 3.10 3.72 17.02
N ARG A 309 2.71 3.08 15.92
CA ARG A 309 2.57 1.62 15.86
C ARG A 309 3.90 0.90 15.93
N SER A 310 4.91 1.40 15.23
CA SER A 310 6.27 0.85 15.29
C SER A 310 6.82 0.92 16.72
N ARG A 311 6.74 2.10 17.35
CA ARG A 311 7.17 2.32 18.73
C ARG A 311 6.42 1.45 19.73
N ARG A 312 5.08 1.39 19.65
CA ARG A 312 4.21 0.63 20.56
C ARG A 312 4.45 -0.87 20.47
N ALA A 313 4.57 -1.39 19.26
CA ALA A 313 4.79 -2.81 19.03
C ALA A 313 6.27 -3.22 19.17
N GLY A 314 7.22 -2.29 19.09
CA GLY A 314 8.66 -2.58 19.16
C GLY A 314 9.13 -3.45 18.00
N VAL A 315 8.48 -3.37 16.83
CA VAL A 315 8.83 -4.17 15.65
C VAL A 315 10.06 -3.61 14.94
N SER A 316 10.81 -4.49 14.28
CA SER A 316 12.03 -4.12 13.56
C SER A 316 11.75 -3.28 12.32
N ALA A 317 10.62 -3.51 11.66
CA ALA A 317 10.17 -2.78 10.47
C ALA A 317 8.64 -2.78 10.40
N THR A 318 8.09 -1.96 9.53
CA THR A 318 6.64 -1.97 9.25
C THR A 318 6.38 -2.17 7.76
N MET A 319 5.15 -2.59 7.42
CA MET A 319 4.75 -2.80 6.04
C MET A 319 3.45 -2.07 5.74
N VAL A 320 3.43 -1.30 4.65
CA VAL A 320 2.27 -0.54 4.18
C VAL A 320 1.69 -1.13 2.89
N GLY A 321 0.37 -1.25 2.83
CA GLY A 321 -0.35 -1.66 1.62
C GLY A 321 -1.23 -0.53 1.08
N ARG A 322 -2.50 -0.49 1.48
CA ARG A 322 -3.49 0.49 1.00
C ARG A 322 -3.09 1.94 1.23
N GLY A 323 -2.35 2.23 2.32
CA GLY A 323 -1.85 3.58 2.55
C GLY A 323 -0.94 4.07 1.43
N ALA A 324 -0.04 3.22 0.92
CA ALA A 324 0.81 3.55 -0.22
C ALA A 324 0.00 3.67 -1.54
N LEU A 325 -1.07 2.88 -1.73
CA LEU A 325 -1.96 3.02 -2.88
C LEU A 325 -2.72 4.35 -2.87
N ILE A 326 -3.07 4.87 -1.69
CA ILE A 326 -3.77 6.15 -1.54
C ILE A 326 -2.79 7.31 -1.72
N LYS A 327 -1.61 7.22 -1.09
CA LYS A 327 -0.56 8.24 -1.17
C LYS A 327 0.83 7.61 -1.23
N PRO A 328 1.36 7.40 -2.44
CA PRO A 328 2.67 6.76 -2.62
C PRO A 328 3.83 7.53 -1.98
N TRP A 329 3.66 8.79 -1.68
CA TRP A 329 4.64 9.64 -0.97
C TRP A 329 4.71 9.39 0.55
N ILE A 330 3.96 8.43 1.09
CA ILE A 330 4.04 8.05 2.50
C ILE A 330 5.46 7.65 2.92
N PHE A 331 6.26 7.10 2.03
CA PHE A 331 7.65 6.74 2.30
C PHE A 331 8.50 7.97 2.60
N ARG A 332 8.31 9.04 1.83
CA ARG A 332 8.94 10.34 2.07
C ARG A 332 8.49 10.95 3.40
N GLU A 333 7.18 10.94 3.69
CA GLU A 333 6.65 11.46 4.95
C GLU A 333 7.21 10.73 6.16
N VAL A 334 7.36 9.40 6.08
CA VAL A 334 7.95 8.60 7.15
C VAL A 334 9.43 8.92 7.34
N ALA A 335 10.17 9.07 6.25
CA ALA A 335 11.60 9.41 6.31
C ALA A 335 11.85 10.82 6.84
N GLU A 336 11.00 11.79 6.50
CA GLU A 336 11.11 13.18 6.92
C GLU A 336 10.45 13.45 8.29
N GLY A 337 9.58 12.54 8.77
CA GLY A 337 8.80 12.70 10.01
C GLY A 337 7.82 13.87 9.96
N THR A 338 7.28 14.15 8.76
CA THR A 338 6.32 15.24 8.53
C THR A 338 5.41 14.92 7.37
N GLU A 339 4.17 15.42 7.40
CA GLU A 339 3.23 15.32 6.30
C GLU A 339 3.64 16.20 5.10
N TRP A 340 3.38 15.69 3.91
CA TRP A 340 3.33 16.45 2.68
C TRP A 340 1.88 16.56 2.22
N ASP A 341 1.36 17.77 2.17
CA ASP A 341 0.02 18.05 1.67
C ASP A 341 0.09 18.61 0.24
N PRO A 342 0.13 17.74 -0.78
CA PRO A 342 0.22 18.16 -2.17
C PRO A 342 -1.08 18.79 -2.65
N THR A 343 -0.96 19.90 -3.35
CA THR A 343 -2.04 20.51 -4.12
C THR A 343 -2.59 19.53 -5.16
N ALA A 344 -3.77 19.80 -5.71
CA ALA A 344 -4.34 18.99 -6.79
C ALA A 344 -3.39 18.87 -8.00
N VAL A 345 -2.71 19.97 -8.37
CA VAL A 345 -1.74 19.99 -9.47
C VAL A 345 -0.52 19.12 -9.18
N GLU A 346 0.03 19.21 -7.97
CA GLU A 346 1.17 18.35 -7.57
C GLU A 346 0.78 16.87 -7.54
N ARG A 347 -0.46 16.54 -7.16
CA ARG A 347 -0.94 15.15 -7.24
C ARG A 347 -1.08 14.68 -8.69
N VAL A 348 -1.55 15.52 -9.59
CA VAL A 348 -1.57 15.19 -11.02
C VAL A 348 -0.14 14.91 -11.53
N ALA A 349 0.85 15.69 -11.11
CA ALA A 349 2.26 15.42 -11.47
C ALA A 349 2.75 14.05 -10.94
N VAL A 350 2.34 13.65 -9.72
CA VAL A 350 2.62 12.30 -9.19
C VAL A 350 1.96 11.21 -10.04
N TYR A 351 0.70 11.40 -10.44
CA TYR A 351 -0.03 10.41 -11.24
C TYR A 351 0.50 10.35 -12.67
N LEU A 352 0.92 11.48 -13.23
CA LEU A 352 1.61 11.55 -14.52
C LEU A 352 2.93 10.76 -14.49
N ARG A 353 3.69 10.85 -13.39
CA ARG A 353 4.91 10.06 -13.22
C ARG A 353 4.62 8.55 -13.23
N LEU A 354 3.54 8.12 -12.60
CA LEU A 354 3.11 6.72 -12.70
C LEU A 354 2.76 6.34 -14.14
N CYS A 355 2.07 7.22 -14.87
CA CYS A 355 1.78 7.03 -16.30
C CYS A 355 3.08 6.85 -17.12
N GLU A 356 4.09 7.69 -16.90
CA GLU A 356 5.38 7.57 -17.59
C GLU A 356 6.10 6.26 -17.23
N HIS A 357 6.04 5.80 -15.96
CA HIS A 357 6.56 4.48 -15.61
C HIS A 357 5.82 3.33 -16.31
N PHE A 358 4.51 3.48 -16.56
CA PHE A 358 3.75 2.50 -17.35
C PHE A 358 4.16 2.54 -18.84
N LYS A 359 4.38 3.72 -19.42
CA LYS A 359 4.90 3.87 -20.80
C LYS A 359 6.25 3.23 -20.97
N ASP A 360 7.16 3.43 -20.03
CA ASP A 360 8.47 2.78 -20.00
C ASP A 360 8.34 1.25 -19.94
N HIS A 361 7.40 0.75 -19.12
CA HIS A 361 7.23 -0.69 -18.91
C HIS A 361 6.52 -1.40 -20.06
N PHE A 362 5.44 -0.80 -20.60
CA PHE A 362 4.60 -1.41 -21.64
C PHE A 362 4.81 -0.82 -23.03
N ARG A 363 5.68 0.19 -23.18
CA ARG A 363 5.88 1.06 -24.33
C ARG A 363 4.76 2.11 -24.51
N ALA A 364 5.08 3.21 -25.17
CA ALA A 364 4.16 4.31 -25.44
C ALA A 364 3.40 4.14 -26.78
N ASP A 365 3.03 2.89 -27.12
CA ASP A 365 2.26 2.53 -28.30
C ASP A 365 0.81 2.13 -27.91
N GLU A 366 -0.04 1.86 -28.87
CA GLU A 366 -1.45 1.47 -28.66
C GLU A 366 -1.60 0.23 -27.77
N LEU A 367 -0.70 -0.75 -27.89
CA LEU A 367 -0.71 -1.93 -27.04
C LEU A 367 -0.31 -1.58 -25.59
N GLY A 368 0.66 -0.69 -25.43
CA GLY A 368 1.05 -0.14 -24.15
C GLY A 368 -0.07 0.66 -23.50
N LYS A 369 -0.79 1.51 -24.28
CA LYS A 369 -1.98 2.24 -23.81
C LYS A 369 -3.06 1.28 -23.33
N LYS A 370 -3.36 0.24 -24.08
CA LYS A 370 -4.34 -0.77 -23.67
C LYS A 370 -3.97 -1.43 -22.35
N ARG A 371 -2.71 -1.79 -22.15
CA ARG A 371 -2.24 -2.40 -20.88
C ARG A 371 -2.24 -1.41 -19.73
N TYR A 372 -1.82 -0.18 -19.96
CA TYR A 372 -1.91 0.90 -18.99
C TYR A 372 -3.35 1.10 -18.50
N MET A 373 -4.33 1.11 -19.40
CA MET A 373 -5.75 1.26 -19.08
C MET A 373 -6.33 0.09 -18.26
N GLU A 374 -5.66 -1.07 -18.19
CA GLU A 374 -6.04 -2.17 -17.29
C GLU A 374 -5.66 -1.89 -15.82
N PHE A 375 -4.70 -0.98 -15.58
CA PHE A 375 -4.14 -0.69 -14.25
C PHE A 375 -4.49 0.70 -13.74
N MET A 376 -4.33 1.73 -14.55
CA MET A 376 -4.40 3.11 -14.07
C MET A 376 -5.77 3.52 -13.51
N PRO A 377 -6.92 3.19 -14.14
CA PRO A 377 -8.23 3.45 -13.56
C PRO A 377 -8.42 2.76 -12.20
N TRP A 378 -7.85 1.57 -12.04
CA TRP A 378 -7.86 0.84 -10.78
C TRP A 378 -7.04 1.57 -9.70
N HIS A 379 -5.89 2.17 -10.04
CA HIS A 379 -5.11 3.00 -9.10
C HIS A 379 -5.90 4.24 -8.68
N PHE A 380 -6.62 4.89 -9.59
CA PHE A 380 -7.49 6.01 -9.25
C PHE A 380 -8.56 5.65 -8.22
N GLY A 381 -9.04 4.41 -8.18
CA GLY A 381 -9.91 3.91 -7.13
C GLY A 381 -9.31 3.97 -5.71
N PHE A 382 -8.00 4.21 -5.59
CA PHE A 382 -7.31 4.52 -4.33
C PHE A 382 -6.90 5.97 -4.24
N PHE A 383 -6.38 6.57 -5.29
CA PHE A 383 -5.95 7.98 -5.31
C PHE A 383 -7.10 8.94 -4.97
N CYS A 384 -8.32 8.65 -5.41
CA CYS A 384 -9.51 9.46 -5.10
C CYS A 384 -9.82 9.52 -3.59
N ARG A 385 -9.28 8.61 -2.79
CA ARG A 385 -9.48 8.55 -1.34
C ARG A 385 -8.52 9.45 -0.57
N TYR A 386 -7.55 10.06 -1.23
CA TYR A 386 -6.64 10.98 -0.56
C TYR A 386 -7.38 12.16 0.05
N ARG A 387 -7.02 12.48 1.27
CA ARG A 387 -7.41 13.70 1.99
C ARG A 387 -6.20 14.19 2.78
N PRO A 388 -6.03 15.49 2.98
CA PRO A 388 -5.07 16.02 3.94
C PRO A 388 -5.35 15.49 5.34
N LEU A 389 -4.33 15.00 6.02
CA LEU A 389 -4.44 14.41 7.35
C LEU A 389 -3.32 14.95 8.25
N PRO A 390 -3.36 16.24 8.62
CA PRO A 390 -2.34 16.80 9.50
C PRO A 390 -2.40 16.16 10.90
N GLU A 391 -1.23 15.87 11.48
CA GLU A 391 -1.12 15.27 12.82
C GLU A 391 -1.83 16.10 13.88
N SER A 392 -1.79 17.44 13.75
CA SER A 392 -2.44 18.37 14.68
C SER A 392 -3.96 18.18 14.79
N ALA A 393 -4.61 17.73 13.72
CA ALA A 393 -6.05 17.49 13.69
C ALA A 393 -6.43 16.01 13.90
N TYR A 394 -5.61 15.08 13.43
CA TYR A 394 -5.98 13.66 13.37
C TYR A 394 -5.13 12.76 14.26
N GLY A 395 -4.08 13.26 14.93
CA GLY A 395 -3.16 12.45 15.71
C GLY A 395 -3.82 11.70 16.86
N GLU A 396 -4.69 12.36 17.64
CA GLU A 396 -5.42 11.72 18.74
C GLU A 396 -6.40 10.64 18.24
N MET A 397 -7.11 10.94 17.15
CA MET A 397 -8.01 9.96 16.53
C MET A 397 -7.23 8.75 16.03
N ALA A 398 -6.13 8.95 15.35
CA ALA A 398 -5.27 7.88 14.80
C ALA A 398 -4.70 6.96 15.88
N ALA A 399 -4.43 7.49 17.07
CA ALA A 399 -3.94 6.71 18.22
C ALA A 399 -5.01 5.75 18.74
N SER A 400 -6.29 6.13 18.69
CA SER A 400 -7.42 5.33 19.16
C SER A 400 -8.07 4.49 18.08
N HIS A 401 -8.12 4.99 16.83
CA HIS A 401 -8.79 4.33 15.72
C HIS A 401 -8.03 4.55 14.41
N PRO A 402 -7.80 3.50 13.59
CA PRO A 402 -7.07 3.64 12.34
C PRO A 402 -7.77 4.55 11.33
N LEU A 403 -7.06 5.51 10.76
CA LEU A 403 -7.62 6.44 9.77
C LEU A 403 -8.11 5.73 8.50
N LEU A 404 -7.49 4.63 8.11
CA LEU A 404 -7.96 3.78 6.99
C LEU A 404 -9.35 3.15 7.21
N GLN A 405 -9.85 3.13 8.45
CA GLN A 405 -11.18 2.63 8.81
C GLN A 405 -12.16 3.75 9.16
N THR A 406 -11.68 4.97 9.23
CA THR A 406 -12.49 6.15 9.52
C THR A 406 -13.13 6.67 8.24
N ARG A 407 -14.40 7.06 8.32
CA ARG A 407 -15.07 7.78 7.22
C ARG A 407 -14.62 9.23 7.21
N LEU A 408 -13.39 9.48 6.74
CA LEU A 408 -12.73 10.78 6.81
C LEU A 408 -13.55 11.92 6.24
N GLY A 409 -14.26 11.71 5.12
CA GLY A 409 -15.13 12.74 4.55
C GLY A 409 -16.33 13.11 5.44
N VAL A 410 -16.78 12.20 6.31
CA VAL A 410 -17.85 12.48 7.29
C VAL A 410 -17.28 13.25 8.48
N VAL A 411 -16.08 12.91 8.91
CA VAL A 411 -15.38 13.57 10.02
C VAL A 411 -15.01 14.99 9.62
N ALA A 412 -14.38 15.18 8.47
CA ALA A 412 -14.02 16.51 7.96
C ALA A 412 -15.22 17.46 7.79
N ALA A 413 -16.36 16.91 7.31
CA ALA A 413 -17.60 17.68 7.21
C ALA A 413 -18.20 18.04 8.58
N ALA A 414 -18.09 17.14 9.57
CA ALA A 414 -18.60 17.36 10.92
C ALA A 414 -17.75 18.36 11.72
N GLU A 415 -16.44 18.38 11.48
CA GLU A 415 -15.49 19.26 12.15
C GLU A 415 -15.32 20.61 11.43
N GLY A 416 -15.97 20.80 10.27
CA GLY A 416 -15.86 22.04 9.47
C GLY A 416 -14.45 22.27 8.91
N THR A 417 -13.60 21.23 8.88
CA THR A 417 -12.23 21.31 8.37
C THR A 417 -12.16 21.25 6.85
N GLU A 418 -13.23 20.81 6.18
CA GLU A 418 -13.38 20.84 4.73
C GLU A 418 -14.75 21.42 4.33
N ASN A 419 -14.72 22.54 3.64
CA ASN A 419 -15.91 23.05 2.95
C ASN A 419 -15.87 22.58 1.50
N ALA A 420 -16.67 21.60 1.15
CA ALA A 420 -16.72 21.04 -0.22
C ALA A 420 -16.98 22.10 -1.28
N ALA A 421 -17.65 23.22 -0.92
CA ALA A 421 -17.92 24.35 -1.81
C ALA A 421 -16.67 25.20 -2.12
N GLU A 422 -15.58 25.03 -1.37
CA GLU A 422 -14.33 25.78 -1.55
C GLU A 422 -13.26 24.99 -2.33
N LEU A 423 -13.52 23.71 -2.63
CA LEU A 423 -12.59 22.87 -3.39
C LEU A 423 -12.50 23.33 -4.85
N SER A 424 -11.26 23.39 -5.38
CA SER A 424 -11.06 23.64 -6.81
C SER A 424 -11.75 22.54 -7.63
N ARG A 425 -12.10 22.85 -8.88
CA ARG A 425 -12.66 21.87 -9.80
C ARG A 425 -11.78 20.63 -9.93
N LEU A 426 -10.48 20.84 -10.16
CA LEU A 426 -9.52 19.74 -10.26
C LEU A 426 -9.53 18.87 -9.00
N GLU A 427 -9.58 19.48 -7.81
CA GLU A 427 -9.66 18.74 -6.54
C GLU A 427 -10.91 17.86 -6.46
N ARG A 428 -12.07 18.39 -6.85
CA ARG A 428 -13.34 17.65 -6.87
C ARG A 428 -13.28 16.46 -7.83
N VAL A 429 -12.72 16.64 -9.04
CA VAL A 429 -12.55 15.57 -10.02
C VAL A 429 -11.59 14.47 -9.49
N LEU A 430 -10.47 14.85 -8.90
CA LEU A 430 -9.51 13.90 -8.35
C LEU A 430 -10.06 13.10 -7.17
N ARG A 431 -11.07 13.61 -6.47
CA ARG A 431 -11.74 12.92 -5.35
C ARG A 431 -12.96 12.11 -5.78
N CYS A 432 -13.36 12.18 -7.03
CA CYS A 432 -14.52 11.47 -7.54
C CYS A 432 -14.30 9.94 -7.51
N GLU A 433 -15.29 9.18 -7.02
CA GLU A 433 -15.24 7.71 -6.93
C GLU A 433 -15.83 7.03 -8.17
N SER A 434 -16.25 7.79 -9.21
CA SER A 434 -16.81 7.24 -10.45
C SER A 434 -15.74 6.51 -11.27
N GLU A 435 -16.06 5.28 -11.69
CA GLU A 435 -15.17 4.53 -12.60
C GLU A 435 -14.99 5.25 -13.94
N GLU A 436 -16.03 5.95 -14.43
CA GLU A 436 -15.96 6.76 -15.65
C GLU A 436 -14.95 7.89 -15.49
N ALA A 437 -14.98 8.63 -14.37
CA ALA A 437 -13.99 9.65 -14.07
C ALA A 437 -12.56 9.08 -14.04
N HIS A 438 -12.38 7.91 -13.43
CA HIS A 438 -11.07 7.24 -13.36
C HIS A 438 -10.52 6.87 -14.74
N VAL A 439 -11.39 6.40 -15.66
CA VAL A 439 -11.00 6.12 -17.05
C VAL A 439 -10.60 7.40 -17.76
N MET A 440 -11.42 8.45 -17.70
CA MET A 440 -11.15 9.73 -18.37
C MET A 440 -9.88 10.41 -17.84
N LEU A 441 -9.65 10.39 -16.51
CA LEU A 441 -8.40 10.88 -15.91
C LEU A 441 -7.19 10.09 -16.40
N SER A 442 -7.33 8.77 -16.54
CA SER A 442 -6.24 7.94 -17.04
C SER A 442 -5.92 8.26 -18.51
N GLU A 443 -6.91 8.51 -19.36
CA GLU A 443 -6.69 8.95 -20.73
C GLU A 443 -6.04 10.33 -20.80
N ALA A 444 -6.49 11.28 -19.99
CA ALA A 444 -5.92 12.61 -19.89
C ALA A 444 -4.42 12.58 -19.54
N LEU A 445 -4.03 11.75 -18.57
CA LEU A 445 -2.61 11.58 -18.21
C LEU A 445 -1.80 10.94 -19.34
N TRP A 446 -2.36 9.97 -20.06
CA TRP A 446 -1.68 9.37 -21.20
C TRP A 446 -1.40 10.37 -22.31
N ASP A 447 -2.41 11.20 -22.62
CA ASP A 447 -2.38 12.17 -23.71
C ASP A 447 -1.63 13.47 -23.36
N ALA A 448 -1.23 13.64 -22.09
CA ALA A 448 -0.38 14.75 -21.65
C ALA A 448 1.08 14.64 -22.11
N HIS A 449 1.52 13.45 -22.55
CA HIS A 449 2.87 13.22 -23.07
C HIS A 449 4.01 13.68 -22.15
N GLY A 450 3.84 13.52 -20.83
CA GLY A 450 4.86 13.89 -19.84
C GLY A 450 4.88 15.38 -19.45
N ASP A 451 4.00 16.20 -19.99
CA ASP A 451 3.87 17.62 -19.64
C ASP A 451 2.93 17.79 -18.43
N GLU A 452 3.48 18.26 -17.30
CA GLU A 452 2.74 18.41 -16.03
C GLU A 452 1.63 19.47 -16.10
N ILE A 453 1.87 20.60 -16.83
CA ILE A 453 0.88 21.66 -16.98
C ILE A 453 -0.29 21.15 -17.82
N ARG A 454 0.04 20.56 -18.97
CA ARG A 454 -0.97 19.96 -19.86
C ARG A 454 -1.75 18.84 -19.15
N ALA A 455 -1.10 18.03 -18.32
CA ALA A 455 -1.77 17.00 -17.54
C ALA A 455 -2.81 17.58 -16.59
N ALA A 456 -2.47 18.66 -15.88
CA ALA A 456 -3.39 19.35 -14.98
C ALA A 456 -4.57 19.94 -15.75
N GLU A 457 -4.34 20.63 -16.87
CA GLU A 457 -5.37 21.22 -17.73
C GLU A 457 -6.30 20.13 -18.29
N LEU A 458 -5.75 19.02 -18.81
CA LEU A 458 -6.54 17.91 -19.33
C LEU A 458 -7.36 17.22 -18.24
N CYS A 459 -6.77 16.99 -17.05
CA CYS A 459 -7.49 16.41 -15.92
C CYS A 459 -8.60 17.34 -15.41
N GLU A 460 -8.41 18.64 -15.41
CA GLU A 460 -9.46 19.60 -15.05
C GLU A 460 -10.58 19.63 -16.07
N ALA A 461 -10.24 19.52 -17.35
CA ALA A 461 -11.19 19.51 -18.47
C ALA A 461 -11.98 18.21 -18.61
N VAL A 462 -11.54 17.11 -17.99
CA VAL A 462 -12.23 15.80 -17.99
C VAL A 462 -13.68 15.93 -17.56
N ALA A 463 -13.93 16.77 -16.57
CA ALA A 463 -15.27 17.02 -16.08
C ALA A 463 -15.83 18.31 -16.67
N GLY A 464 -16.66 18.26 -17.72
CA GLY A 464 -17.69 19.29 -17.92
C GLY A 464 -18.53 19.40 -16.64
N ASP A 465 -19.13 20.58 -16.41
CA ASP A 465 -19.94 20.80 -15.18
C ASP A 465 -20.99 19.72 -15.00
N GLU A 466 -21.69 19.34 -16.10
CA GLU A 466 -22.69 18.28 -16.14
C GLU A 466 -22.16 16.91 -15.66
N ASN A 467 -20.96 16.51 -16.07
CA ASN A 467 -20.39 15.23 -15.66
C ASN A 467 -20.04 15.24 -14.17
N LEU A 468 -19.41 16.30 -13.68
CA LEU A 468 -19.02 16.41 -12.28
C LEU A 468 -20.25 16.39 -11.36
N GLU A 469 -21.28 17.18 -11.68
CA GLU A 469 -22.53 17.21 -10.93
C GLU A 469 -23.23 15.84 -10.93
N ARG A 470 -23.25 15.15 -12.07
CA ARG A 470 -23.82 13.80 -12.19
C ARG A 470 -23.06 12.81 -11.31
N TRP A 471 -21.74 12.78 -11.38
CA TRP A 471 -20.90 11.86 -10.57
C TRP A 471 -21.06 12.11 -9.07
N GLU A 472 -21.09 13.37 -8.64
CA GLU A 472 -21.31 13.75 -7.24
C GLU A 472 -22.72 13.35 -6.76
N ALA A 473 -23.76 13.52 -7.61
CA ALA A 473 -25.11 13.09 -7.29
C ALA A 473 -25.20 11.56 -7.15
N GLU A 474 -24.64 10.80 -8.09
CA GLU A 474 -24.57 9.33 -8.02
C GLU A 474 -23.81 8.83 -6.77
N GLU A 475 -22.75 9.54 -6.37
CA GLU A 475 -22.00 9.23 -5.15
C GLU A 475 -22.84 9.51 -3.90
N ALA A 476 -23.55 10.64 -3.86
CA ALA A 476 -24.44 10.99 -2.77
C ALA A 476 -25.57 9.97 -2.61
N GLU A 477 -26.19 9.52 -3.72
CA GLU A 477 -27.21 8.48 -3.69
C GLU A 477 -26.69 7.14 -3.18
N ARG A 478 -25.49 6.71 -3.63
CA ARG A 478 -24.84 5.49 -3.14
C ARG A 478 -24.55 5.55 -1.64
N ARG A 479 -24.11 6.71 -1.13
CA ARG A 479 -23.88 6.94 0.30
C ARG A 479 -25.17 6.96 1.11
N ALA A 480 -26.25 7.52 0.58
CA ALA A 480 -27.57 7.53 1.21
C ALA A 480 -28.19 6.13 1.27
N GLY A 481 -28.14 5.35 0.18
CA GLY A 481 -28.64 3.97 0.14
C GLY A 481 -27.83 2.99 1.01
N SER A 482 -26.58 3.31 1.34
CA SER A 482 -25.73 2.52 2.25
C SER A 482 -26.08 2.74 3.75
N ARG A 483 -27.03 3.60 4.11
CA ARG A 483 -27.43 3.85 5.50
C ARG A 483 -28.22 2.70 6.13
N ASP A 484 -28.71 1.75 5.34
CA ASP A 484 -29.54 0.62 5.82
C ASP A 484 -28.80 -0.72 5.92
N GLY A 485 -27.50 -0.75 5.88
CA GLY A 485 -26.74 -1.99 6.05
C GLY A 485 -25.31 -1.75 6.42
N ASP A 486 -24.94 -2.23 7.57
CA ASP A 486 -23.60 -2.35 8.18
C ASP A 486 -22.55 -2.93 7.19
N ARG A 487 -22.25 -2.21 6.11
CA ARG A 487 -21.10 -2.46 5.24
C ARG A 487 -20.05 -1.40 5.49
N ALA A 488 -19.34 -1.61 6.61
CA ALA A 488 -18.01 -1.04 6.76
C ALA A 488 -17.27 -1.17 5.43
N MET A 489 -16.70 -0.07 4.93
CA MET A 489 -15.92 0.04 3.71
C MET A 489 -14.84 -1.04 3.61
N GLY A 490 -15.24 -2.27 3.35
CA GLY A 490 -14.41 -3.32 2.85
C GLY A 490 -14.26 -3.10 1.35
N GLY A 491 -13.16 -2.50 0.92
CA GLY A 491 -12.72 -2.58 -0.48
C GLY A 491 -12.43 -4.03 -0.88
N GLY A 492 -13.41 -4.92 -0.68
CA GLY A 492 -13.31 -6.35 -0.91
C GLY A 492 -13.78 -6.81 -2.27
N ASP A 493 -14.53 -6.00 -3.00
CA ASP A 493 -15.11 -6.42 -4.27
C ASP A 493 -14.37 -5.90 -5.52
N ALA A 494 -13.42 -4.99 -5.38
CA ALA A 494 -12.56 -4.58 -6.51
C ALA A 494 -11.43 -5.58 -6.84
N ILE A 495 -11.40 -6.76 -6.20
CA ILE A 495 -10.47 -7.86 -6.51
C ILE A 495 -11.25 -9.04 -7.09
N ARG A 496 -12.23 -8.79 -7.95
CA ARG A 496 -12.75 -9.80 -8.87
C ARG A 496 -12.16 -9.54 -10.24
N GLY A 497 -11.14 -10.33 -10.57
CA GLY A 497 -10.51 -10.34 -11.87
C GLY A 497 -9.19 -11.08 -11.81
#